data_63c3c3dda18a0921127672da06118517
#
_entry.id   63c3c3dda18a0921127672da06118517
#
_cell.length_a   1.000
_cell.length_b   1.000
_cell.length_c   1.000
_cell.angle_alpha   90.00
_cell.angle_beta   90.00
_cell.angle_gamma   90.00
#
_symmetry.space_group_name_H-M   'P 1'
#
loop_
_entity.id
_entity.type
_entity.pdbx_description
1 polymer ?
#
loop_
_entity_poly.entity_id
_entity_poly.type
_entity_poly.pdbx_seq_one_letter_code
_entity_poly.pdbx_strand_id
1 'polypeptide(L)'
;MKSLAVIVSGVTTNNFIQVLTLLMAAVHSEMKVRVLFRDESVFRLTPEAINQIELSAAFMGEAGGVIQRLKKLDVLDVHKLCRDIKASGDVQYYVCSSSLEMCGLKKEDLIPEIDAVRGLPAFLLEDVATADRVLTF
;
A
#
# COMPACT_ATOMS: atom_id res chain seq x y z
N MET A 1 -5.22 17.52 13.79
CA MET A 1 -4.56 16.28 13.32
C MET A 1 -4.05 16.50 11.90
N LYS A 2 -2.76 16.24 11.67
CA LYS A 2 -2.21 16.28 10.31
C LYS A 2 -2.76 15.14 9.48
N SER A 3 -2.88 15.37 8.18
CA SER A 3 -3.39 14.35 7.25
C SER A 3 -2.44 14.11 6.09
N LEU A 4 -2.39 12.86 5.66
CA LEU A 4 -1.54 12.38 4.58
C LEU A 4 -2.37 11.60 3.58
N ALA A 5 -2.33 11.98 2.32
CA ALA A 5 -2.88 11.20 1.22
C ALA A 5 -1.73 10.55 0.44
N VAL A 6 -1.86 9.28 0.15
CA VAL A 6 -0.82 8.49 -0.54
C VAL A 6 -1.42 7.78 -1.73
N ILE A 7 -0.76 7.89 -2.88
CA ILE A 7 -1.11 7.16 -4.09
C ILE A 7 0.00 6.17 -4.40
N VAL A 8 -0.37 4.90 -4.50
CA VAL A 8 0.57 3.78 -4.71
C VAL A 8 0.29 3.14 -6.06
N SER A 9 1.29 3.10 -6.93
CA SER A 9 1.18 2.49 -8.26
C SER A 9 2.13 1.30 -8.46
N GLY A 10 3.27 1.29 -7.77
CA GLY A 10 4.28 0.23 -7.92
C GLY A 10 3.87 -1.08 -7.26
N VAL A 11 4.31 -2.21 -7.83
CA VAL A 11 3.88 -3.56 -7.43
C VAL A 11 4.97 -4.35 -6.69
N THR A 12 6.23 -3.93 -6.75
CA THR A 12 7.32 -4.70 -6.17
C THR A 12 7.23 -4.80 -4.65
N THR A 13 7.78 -5.87 -4.10
CA THR A 13 7.86 -6.06 -2.65
C THR A 13 8.55 -4.90 -1.95
N ASN A 14 9.70 -4.48 -2.49
CA ASN A 14 10.45 -3.37 -1.89
C ASN A 14 9.69 -2.05 -1.96
N ASN A 15 8.90 -1.80 -3.02
CA ASN A 15 8.05 -0.61 -3.09
C ASN A 15 6.98 -0.65 -2.00
N PHE A 16 6.30 -1.79 -1.82
CA PHE A 16 5.29 -1.93 -0.77
C PHE A 16 5.89 -1.77 0.63
N ILE A 17 7.06 -2.36 0.88
CA ILE A 17 7.75 -2.20 2.17
C ILE A 17 8.09 -0.73 2.43
N GLN A 18 8.62 -0.03 1.42
CA GLN A 18 8.93 1.39 1.52
C GLN A 18 7.68 2.21 1.87
N VAL A 19 6.58 1.98 1.17
CA VAL A 19 5.31 2.66 1.44
C VAL A 19 4.80 2.34 2.83
N LEU A 20 4.71 1.05 3.17
CA LEU A 20 4.12 0.61 4.44
C LEU A 20 4.92 1.07 5.66
N THR A 21 6.25 1.07 5.58
CA THR A 21 7.07 1.60 6.66
C THR A 21 6.87 3.10 6.85
N LEU A 22 6.67 3.84 5.75
CA LEU A 22 6.31 5.26 5.82
C LEU A 22 4.94 5.46 6.48
N LEU A 23 3.95 4.64 6.09
CA LEU A 23 2.61 4.71 6.71
C LEU A 23 2.66 4.39 8.21
N MET A 24 3.46 3.41 8.61
CA MET A 24 3.64 3.08 10.02
C MET A 24 4.20 4.28 10.80
N ALA A 25 5.21 4.96 10.25
CA ALA A 25 5.74 6.18 10.84
C ALA A 25 4.68 7.28 10.94
N ALA A 26 3.85 7.42 9.91
CA ALA A 26 2.79 8.42 9.88
C ALA A 26 1.73 8.18 10.96
N VAL A 27 1.26 6.93 11.12
CA VAL A 27 0.24 6.63 12.14
C VAL A 27 0.81 6.75 13.55
N HIS A 28 2.07 6.38 13.76
CA HIS A 28 2.73 6.58 15.05
C HIS A 28 2.97 8.07 15.36
N SER A 29 2.95 8.91 14.35
CA SER A 29 3.00 10.37 14.49
C SER A 29 1.59 10.99 14.55
N GLU A 30 0.57 10.17 14.78
CA GLU A 30 -0.84 10.58 14.93
C GLU A 30 -1.40 11.27 13.67
N MET A 31 -0.90 10.91 12.50
CA MET A 31 -1.44 11.42 11.25
C MET A 31 -2.65 10.60 10.80
N LYS A 32 -3.64 11.28 10.22
CA LYS A 32 -4.73 10.65 9.48
C LYS A 32 -4.19 10.26 8.11
N VAL A 33 -4.35 9.00 7.70
CA VAL A 33 -3.77 8.47 6.46
C VAL A 33 -4.84 7.91 5.55
N ARG A 34 -4.83 8.35 4.29
CA ARG A 34 -5.71 7.84 3.23
C ARG A 34 -4.86 7.37 2.07
N VAL A 35 -5.04 6.13 1.66
CA VAL A 35 -4.20 5.48 0.64
C VAL A 35 -5.09 5.04 -0.51
N LEU A 36 -4.67 5.37 -1.73
CA LEU A 36 -5.28 4.85 -2.96
C LEU A 36 -4.28 3.98 -3.69
N PHE A 37 -4.59 2.69 -3.83
CA PHE A 37 -3.83 1.78 -4.68
C PHE A 37 -4.37 1.85 -6.11
N ARG A 38 -3.48 2.06 -7.07
CA ARG A 38 -3.79 2.20 -8.49
C ARG A 38 -2.85 1.34 -9.32
N ASP A 39 -3.21 1.20 -10.60
CA ASP A 39 -2.38 0.57 -11.60
C ASP A 39 -1.94 -0.83 -11.14
N GLU A 40 -0.72 -1.22 -11.42
CA GLU A 40 -0.23 -2.57 -11.14
C GLU A 40 -0.17 -2.93 -9.65
N SER A 41 -0.16 -1.93 -8.74
CA SER A 41 -0.15 -2.22 -7.31
C SER A 41 -1.34 -3.06 -6.87
N VAL A 42 -2.46 -2.96 -7.60
CA VAL A 42 -3.69 -3.70 -7.28
C VAL A 42 -3.50 -5.21 -7.39
N PHE A 43 -2.63 -5.69 -8.29
CA PHE A 43 -2.32 -7.12 -8.39
C PHE A 43 -1.78 -7.71 -7.09
N ARG A 44 -1.09 -6.91 -6.28
CA ARG A 44 -0.50 -7.39 -5.02
C ARG A 44 -1.51 -7.52 -3.90
N LEU A 45 -2.69 -6.96 -4.04
CA LEU A 45 -3.66 -6.85 -2.94
C LEU A 45 -4.55 -8.07 -2.75
N THR A 46 -4.25 -9.19 -3.40
CA THR A 46 -4.95 -10.45 -3.16
C THR A 46 -4.26 -11.26 -2.07
N PRO A 47 -4.98 -12.14 -1.35
CA PRO A 47 -4.34 -13.02 -0.35
C PRO A 47 -3.20 -13.86 -0.92
N GLU A 48 -3.30 -14.28 -2.19
CA GLU A 48 -2.29 -15.10 -2.86
C GLU A 48 -1.05 -14.30 -3.20
N ALA A 49 -1.18 -13.01 -3.53
CA ALA A 49 -0.08 -12.20 -4.04
C ALA A 49 0.57 -11.31 -2.99
N ILE A 50 -0.13 -10.97 -1.90
CA ILE A 50 0.32 -9.92 -0.96
C ILE A 50 1.71 -10.19 -0.38
N ASN A 51 2.04 -11.45 -0.11
CA ASN A 51 3.33 -11.83 0.46
C ASN A 51 4.29 -12.49 -0.54
N GLN A 52 3.96 -12.51 -1.83
CA GLN A 52 4.90 -12.97 -2.85
C GLN A 52 6.08 -12.00 -2.94
N ILE A 53 7.29 -12.55 -3.10
CA ILE A 53 8.50 -11.73 -3.16
C ILE A 53 8.83 -11.44 -4.62
N GLU A 54 8.71 -10.17 -5.00
CA GLU A 54 9.10 -9.65 -6.31
C GLU A 54 9.89 -8.36 -6.08
N LEU A 55 11.21 -8.46 -6.20
CA LEU A 55 12.08 -7.30 -6.04
C LEU A 55 12.21 -6.52 -7.34
N SER A 56 12.45 -5.21 -7.24
CA SER A 56 12.74 -4.39 -8.41
C SER A 56 14.05 -4.82 -9.07
N ALA A 57 14.23 -4.46 -10.35
CA ALA A 57 15.38 -4.86 -11.15
C ALA A 57 16.72 -4.48 -10.48
N ALA A 58 16.76 -3.37 -9.77
CA ALA A 58 17.98 -2.91 -9.09
C ALA A 58 18.50 -3.90 -8.04
N PHE A 59 17.61 -4.71 -7.46
CA PHE A 59 17.97 -5.68 -6.41
C PHE A 59 18.16 -7.11 -6.92
N MET A 60 17.88 -7.38 -8.19
CA MET A 60 17.88 -8.75 -8.73
C MET A 60 19.25 -9.43 -8.64
N GLY A 61 20.35 -8.68 -8.77
CA GLY A 61 21.71 -9.22 -8.65
C GLY A 61 22.09 -9.66 -7.24
N GLU A 62 21.35 -9.23 -6.21
CA GLU A 62 21.60 -9.56 -4.80
C GLU A 62 20.31 -10.04 -4.10
N ALA A 63 19.39 -10.61 -4.85
CA ALA A 63 18.06 -10.94 -4.32
C ALA A 63 18.11 -11.73 -3.01
N GLY A 64 18.94 -12.78 -2.93
CA GLY A 64 19.06 -13.61 -1.73
C GLY A 64 19.52 -12.82 -0.51
N GLY A 65 20.52 -11.96 -0.67
CA GLY A 65 21.03 -11.11 0.40
C GLY A 65 20.02 -10.06 0.85
N VAL A 66 19.31 -9.46 -0.10
CA VAL A 66 18.26 -8.47 0.20
C VAL A 66 17.12 -9.12 0.98
N ILE A 67 16.67 -10.30 0.54
CA ILE A 67 15.59 -11.03 1.22
C ILE A 67 15.98 -11.36 2.66
N GLN A 68 17.22 -11.84 2.90
CA GLN A 68 17.69 -12.15 4.24
C GLN A 68 17.70 -10.91 5.13
N ARG A 69 18.14 -9.78 4.61
CA ARG A 69 18.17 -8.52 5.36
C ARG A 69 16.77 -8.00 5.66
N LEU A 70 15.84 -8.16 4.73
CA LEU A 70 14.43 -7.81 4.97
C LEU A 70 13.79 -8.71 6.03
N LYS A 71 14.14 -10.00 6.05
CA LYS A 71 13.70 -10.92 7.11
C LYS A 71 14.21 -10.46 8.48
N LYS A 72 15.46 -10.05 8.54
CA LYS A 72 16.09 -9.56 9.77
C LYS A 72 15.40 -8.29 10.27
N LEU A 73 14.92 -7.43 9.36
CA LEU A 73 14.15 -6.22 9.69
C LEU A 73 12.69 -6.51 10.04
N ASP A 74 12.24 -7.75 9.86
CA ASP A 74 10.87 -8.20 10.13
C ASP A 74 9.82 -7.43 9.30
N VAL A 75 10.09 -7.24 8.01
CA VAL A 75 9.20 -6.49 7.10
C VAL A 75 8.71 -7.30 5.89
N LEU A 76 9.04 -8.58 5.79
CA LEU A 76 8.65 -9.41 4.64
C LEU A 76 7.20 -9.85 4.66
N ASP A 77 6.58 -9.93 5.83
CA ASP A 77 5.15 -10.21 5.93
C ASP A 77 4.37 -8.91 5.66
N VAL A 78 4.20 -8.62 4.39
CA VAL A 78 3.55 -7.39 3.91
C VAL A 78 2.10 -7.32 4.38
N HIS A 79 1.39 -8.46 4.40
CA HIS A 79 0.02 -8.50 4.88
C HIS A 79 -0.07 -8.12 6.36
N LYS A 80 0.87 -8.63 7.18
CA LYS A 80 0.94 -8.26 8.59
C LYS A 80 1.19 -6.77 8.78
N LEU A 81 2.09 -6.17 7.99
CA LEU A 81 2.32 -4.72 8.03
C LEU A 81 1.04 -3.94 7.74
N CYS A 82 0.27 -4.35 6.74
CA CYS A 82 -1.01 -3.71 6.42
C CYS A 82 -1.98 -3.75 7.61
N ARG A 83 -2.09 -4.92 8.26
CA ARG A 83 -2.96 -5.08 9.44
C ARG A 83 -2.50 -4.23 10.62
N ASP A 84 -1.20 -4.27 10.91
CA ASP A 84 -0.62 -3.56 12.06
C ASP A 84 -0.78 -2.04 11.91
N ILE A 85 -0.58 -1.51 10.72
CA ILE A 85 -0.78 -0.10 10.42
C ILE A 85 -2.23 0.29 10.68
N LYS A 86 -3.17 -0.51 10.15
CA LYS A 86 -4.60 -0.24 10.29
C LYS A 86 -5.05 -0.30 11.75
N ALA A 87 -4.48 -1.20 12.53
CA ALA A 87 -4.76 -1.34 13.96
C ALA A 87 -4.15 -0.20 14.80
N SER A 88 -3.16 0.52 14.26
CA SER A 88 -2.39 1.50 15.01
C SER A 88 -2.91 2.93 14.90
N GLY A 89 -3.84 3.21 13.98
CA GLY A 89 -4.30 4.58 13.81
C GLY A 89 -5.45 4.75 12.80
N ASP A 90 -5.66 5.99 12.38
CA ASP A 90 -6.73 6.36 11.44
C ASP A 90 -6.24 6.18 10.00
N VAL A 91 -6.37 4.97 9.48
CA VAL A 91 -5.94 4.59 8.14
C VAL A 91 -7.09 3.99 7.36
N GLN A 92 -7.27 4.47 6.12
CA GLN A 92 -8.19 3.86 5.17
C GLN A 92 -7.41 3.47 3.92
N TYR A 93 -7.61 2.23 3.46
CA TYR A 93 -7.05 1.70 2.22
C TYR A 93 -8.14 1.64 1.16
N TYR A 94 -7.94 2.36 0.07
CA TYR A 94 -8.85 2.36 -1.07
C TYR A 94 -8.17 1.77 -2.31
N VAL A 95 -8.98 1.17 -3.18
CA VAL A 95 -8.54 0.69 -4.49
C VAL A 95 -9.25 1.48 -5.58
N CYS A 96 -8.49 1.94 -6.56
CA CYS A 96 -9.03 2.66 -7.70
C CYS A 96 -9.93 1.75 -8.54
N SER A 97 -11.17 2.19 -8.81
CA SER A 97 -12.16 1.39 -9.51
C SER A 97 -11.71 0.97 -10.92
N SER A 98 -11.10 1.89 -11.67
CA SER A 98 -10.61 1.58 -13.02
C SER A 98 -9.41 0.62 -13.00
N SER A 99 -8.54 0.73 -12.00
CA SER A 99 -7.40 -0.18 -11.85
C SER A 99 -7.85 -1.58 -11.44
N LEU A 100 -8.86 -1.68 -10.59
CA LEU A 100 -9.46 -2.96 -10.21
C LEU A 100 -9.99 -3.68 -11.45
N GLU A 101 -10.73 -2.97 -12.29
CA GLU A 101 -11.24 -3.49 -13.57
C GLU A 101 -10.10 -3.90 -14.50
N MET A 102 -9.11 -3.05 -14.66
CA MET A 102 -7.94 -3.32 -15.50
C MET A 102 -7.21 -4.58 -15.07
N CYS A 103 -7.14 -4.85 -13.78
CA CYS A 103 -6.51 -6.06 -13.24
C CYS A 103 -7.41 -7.30 -13.28
N GLY A 104 -8.66 -7.16 -13.70
CA GLY A 104 -9.60 -8.28 -13.78
C GLY A 104 -10.03 -8.83 -12.42
N LEU A 105 -9.98 -7.99 -11.38
CA LEU A 105 -10.29 -8.38 -10.01
C LEU A 105 -11.60 -7.75 -9.54
N LYS A 106 -12.18 -8.37 -8.52
CA LYS A 106 -13.34 -7.85 -7.80
C LYS A 106 -12.93 -7.51 -6.36
N LYS A 107 -13.73 -6.69 -5.69
CA LYS A 107 -13.47 -6.34 -4.29
C LYS A 107 -13.33 -7.59 -3.40
N GLU A 108 -14.12 -8.62 -3.67
CA GLU A 108 -14.11 -9.89 -2.92
C GLU A 108 -12.81 -10.67 -3.06
N ASP A 109 -12.02 -10.39 -4.11
CA ASP A 109 -10.74 -11.05 -4.33
C ASP A 109 -9.61 -10.44 -3.50
N LEU A 110 -9.82 -9.25 -2.93
CA LEU A 110 -8.80 -8.49 -2.23
C LEU A 110 -8.69 -8.88 -0.76
N ILE A 111 -7.56 -8.53 -0.15
CA ILE A 111 -7.38 -8.71 1.30
C ILE A 111 -8.46 -7.93 2.06
N PRO A 112 -8.90 -8.41 3.24
CA PRO A 112 -10.01 -7.80 3.95
C PRO A 112 -9.71 -6.39 4.49
N GLU A 113 -8.44 -6.01 4.58
CA GLU A 113 -8.03 -4.67 5.04
C GLU A 113 -8.38 -3.56 4.05
N ILE A 114 -8.72 -3.89 2.80
CA ILE A 114 -9.17 -2.89 1.83
C ILE A 114 -10.56 -2.41 2.21
N ASP A 115 -10.70 -1.13 2.52
CA ASP A 115 -11.94 -0.56 3.05
C ASP A 115 -13.00 -0.31 1.98
N ALA A 116 -12.59 0.16 0.81
CA ALA A 116 -13.55 0.48 -0.25
C ALA A 116 -12.87 0.58 -1.62
N VAL A 117 -13.69 0.45 -2.65
CA VAL A 117 -13.33 0.81 -4.03
C VAL A 117 -13.76 2.25 -4.25
N ARG A 118 -12.87 3.09 -4.78
CA ARG A 118 -13.17 4.50 -5.02
C ARG A 118 -12.70 4.91 -6.41
N GLY A 119 -13.44 5.83 -7.02
CA GLY A 119 -13.00 6.49 -8.24
C GLY A 119 -11.90 7.50 -7.93
N LEU A 120 -10.97 7.70 -8.86
CA LEU A 120 -9.91 8.68 -8.72
C LEU A 120 -10.44 10.10 -8.47
N PRO A 121 -11.50 10.57 -9.18
CA PRO A 121 -12.04 11.91 -8.90
C PRO A 121 -12.52 12.08 -7.46
N ALA A 122 -13.18 11.07 -6.89
CA ALA A 122 -13.63 11.12 -5.50
C ALA A 122 -12.45 11.23 -4.53
N PHE A 123 -11.39 10.44 -4.75
CA PHE A 123 -10.20 10.49 -3.92
C PHE A 123 -9.50 11.85 -4.02
N LEU A 124 -9.39 12.41 -5.22
CA LEU A 124 -8.78 13.73 -5.42
C LEU A 124 -9.56 14.82 -4.70
N LEU A 125 -10.89 14.83 -4.80
CA LEU A 125 -11.72 15.88 -4.24
C LEU A 125 -11.89 15.77 -2.73
N GLU A 126 -11.97 14.55 -2.20
CA GLU A 126 -12.27 14.32 -0.79
C GLU A 126 -11.01 14.14 0.08
N ASP A 127 -9.99 13.47 -0.45
CA ASP A 127 -8.81 13.12 0.34
C ASP A 127 -7.58 13.94 -0.03
N VAL A 128 -7.26 14.06 -1.32
CA VAL A 128 -6.08 14.82 -1.77
C VAL A 128 -6.26 16.31 -1.52
N ALA A 129 -7.41 16.87 -1.89
CA ALA A 129 -7.67 18.30 -1.77
C ALA A 129 -7.69 18.80 -0.32
N THR A 130 -7.95 17.92 0.63
CA THR A 130 -8.03 18.26 2.06
C THR A 130 -6.80 17.80 2.85
N ALA A 131 -5.88 17.09 2.23
CA ALA A 131 -4.68 16.58 2.91
C ALA A 131 -3.65 17.68 3.13
N ASP A 132 -2.96 17.61 4.28
CA ASP A 132 -1.81 18.49 4.55
C ASP A 132 -0.62 18.14 3.67
N ARG A 133 -0.46 16.86 3.34
CA ARG A 133 0.62 16.36 2.45
C ARG A 133 0.09 15.28 1.55
N VAL A 134 0.67 15.19 0.35
CA VAL A 134 0.36 14.17 -0.64
C VAL A 134 1.67 13.53 -1.11
N LEU A 135 1.73 12.21 -1.10
CA LEU A 135 2.88 11.45 -1.57
C LEU A 135 2.43 10.43 -2.61
N THR A 136 3.29 10.20 -3.60
CA THR A 136 3.05 9.20 -4.65
C THR A 136 4.22 8.21 -4.74
N PHE A 137 3.90 6.96 -4.97
CA PHE A 137 4.90 5.89 -5.07
C PHE A 137 4.65 4.97 -6.28
#